data_244d0072254e77d8c9dad54a62846c0f
#
_entry.id   244d0072254e77d8c9dad54a62846c0f
#
_cell.length_a   1.000
_cell.length_b   1.000
_cell.length_c   1.000
_cell.angle_alpha   90.00
_cell.angle_beta   90.00
_cell.angle_gamma   90.00
#
_symmetry.space_group_name_H-M   'P 1'
#
loop_
_entity.id
_entity.type
_entity.pdbx_description
1 polymer ?
#
loop_
_entity_poly.entity_id
_entity_poly.type
_entity_poly.pdbx_seq_one_letter_code
_entity_poly.pdbx_strand_id
1 'polypeptide(L)'
;EMCIRDSYKGKEGRKLIAVELAPPLGIDDEKIMDAAFLMKESGVDVLTFPDSPSGRTRADSILMAEKVSRETGMCVMPHICCRDKNAIAMRSQLLGAHINDINNFLVITGDPIPSVVRASVKSVFNFDSVGLMNIISDMNQEQFAGEPVIYGGAINQGRVNFKVELERVKKKMEAGATFFMTQPVFSDEDIDRLRQIKEQTGARILCGIMPFVSLRNATFMKNEMTGINVTDEILSRYRADMSKEEGEETGIQIAREIIAKTTDFVDGYYFSFPFNRVHMLKKIIGKNNQ
;
A
#
# COMPACT_ATOMS: atom_id res chain seq x y z
N GLU A 1 -1.95 -21.62 3.08
CA GLU A 1 -1.93 -20.73 4.25
C GLU A 1 -0.65 -19.88 4.32
N MET A 2 -0.48 -18.91 3.43
CA MET A 2 0.64 -17.98 3.55
C MET A 2 0.09 -16.59 3.81
N CYS A 3 -0.10 -16.30 5.06
CA CYS A 3 -0.36 -14.96 5.59
C CYS A 3 0.94 -14.14 5.59
N ILE A 4 0.84 -12.80 5.61
CA ILE A 4 1.99 -11.89 5.78
C ILE A 4 2.92 -12.34 6.92
N ARG A 5 2.36 -12.90 8.01
CA ARG A 5 3.13 -13.45 9.14
C ARG A 5 4.05 -14.59 8.73
N ASP A 6 3.60 -15.49 7.85
CA ASP A 6 4.37 -16.64 7.39
C ASP A 6 5.35 -16.23 6.29
N SER A 7 5.02 -15.21 5.49
CA SER A 7 5.94 -14.60 4.52
C SER A 7 7.15 -13.96 5.20
N TYR A 8 6.99 -13.40 6.41
CA TYR A 8 8.14 -12.93 7.21
C TYR A 8 8.93 -14.04 7.89
N LYS A 9 8.29 -15.16 8.27
CA LYS A 9 8.95 -16.27 8.99
C LYS A 9 9.66 -17.28 8.08
N GLY A 10 9.19 -17.45 6.85
CA GLY A 10 9.67 -18.49 5.94
C GLY A 10 10.81 -18.08 5.01
N LYS A 11 11.27 -16.81 5.08
CA LYS A 11 12.21 -16.26 4.08
C LYS A 11 13.32 -15.47 4.74
N GLU A 12 14.17 -16.17 5.52
CA GLU A 12 15.42 -15.58 5.99
C GLU A 12 16.23 -15.07 4.78
N GLY A 13 16.42 -13.75 4.71
CA GLY A 13 17.24 -13.07 3.69
C GLY A 13 16.49 -12.56 2.44
N ARG A 14 15.19 -12.86 2.23
CA ARG A 14 14.43 -12.34 1.08
C ARG A 14 13.48 -11.21 1.49
N LYS A 15 13.47 -10.12 0.70
CA LYS A 15 12.53 -9.00 0.89
C LYS A 15 11.11 -9.41 0.49
N LEU A 16 10.11 -9.04 1.30
CA LEU A 16 8.70 -9.24 0.96
C LEU A 16 8.31 -8.32 -0.21
N ILE A 17 7.58 -8.85 -1.17
CA ILE A 17 7.05 -8.10 -2.32
C ILE A 17 5.54 -8.01 -2.24
N ALA A 18 5.03 -6.80 -2.04
CA ALA A 18 3.61 -6.48 -2.11
C ALA A 18 3.30 -5.67 -3.37
N VAL A 19 2.16 -5.94 -4.02
CA VAL A 19 1.72 -5.19 -5.22
C VAL A 19 0.29 -4.72 -5.03
N GLU A 20 0.06 -3.44 -5.29
CA GLU A 20 -1.27 -2.83 -5.28
C GLU A 20 -2.00 -3.10 -6.59
N LEU A 21 -3.22 -3.60 -6.46
CA LEU A 21 -4.19 -3.74 -7.54
C LEU A 21 -5.42 -2.91 -7.21
N ALA A 22 -5.59 -1.80 -7.90
CA ALA A 22 -6.74 -0.92 -7.67
C ALA A 22 -8.04 -1.59 -8.13
N PRO A 23 -9.06 -1.77 -7.25
CA PRO A 23 -10.36 -2.31 -7.65
C PRO A 23 -10.97 -1.52 -8.80
N PRO A 24 -11.80 -2.13 -9.66
CA PRO A 24 -12.37 -1.48 -10.82
C PRO A 24 -13.34 -0.35 -10.44
N LEU A 25 -13.49 0.62 -11.35
CA LEU A 25 -14.50 1.70 -11.23
C LEU A 25 -15.92 1.24 -11.58
N GLY A 26 -16.04 0.09 -12.25
CA GLY A 26 -17.29 -0.53 -12.69
C GLY A 26 -17.38 -1.98 -12.22
N ILE A 27 -18.13 -2.78 -12.95
CA ILE A 27 -18.39 -4.20 -12.64
C ILE A 27 -17.47 -5.17 -13.39
N ASP A 28 -16.67 -4.69 -14.31
CA ASP A 28 -15.71 -5.49 -15.07
C ASP A 28 -14.42 -5.65 -14.28
N ASP A 29 -14.11 -6.87 -13.90
CA ASP A 29 -12.93 -7.21 -13.10
C ASP A 29 -11.89 -8.07 -13.87
N GLU A 30 -12.08 -8.31 -15.17
CA GLU A 30 -11.18 -9.12 -15.98
C GLU A 30 -9.71 -8.65 -15.87
N LYS A 31 -9.49 -7.35 -16.01
CA LYS A 31 -8.14 -6.78 -15.95
C LYS A 31 -7.44 -6.93 -14.58
N ILE A 32 -8.19 -6.86 -13.50
CA ILE A 32 -7.62 -7.04 -12.15
C ILE A 32 -7.34 -8.51 -11.89
N MET A 33 -8.17 -9.42 -12.40
CA MET A 33 -7.93 -10.86 -12.30
C MET A 33 -6.72 -11.28 -13.12
N ASP A 34 -6.58 -10.82 -14.37
CA ASP A 34 -5.40 -11.05 -15.20
C ASP A 34 -4.12 -10.53 -14.51
N ALA A 35 -4.17 -9.34 -13.94
CA ALA A 35 -3.06 -8.79 -13.19
C ALA A 35 -2.70 -9.63 -11.97
N ALA A 36 -3.69 -10.16 -11.24
CA ALA A 36 -3.48 -11.02 -10.07
C ALA A 36 -2.78 -12.33 -10.45
N PHE A 37 -3.22 -13.00 -11.53
CA PHE A 37 -2.55 -14.20 -12.03
C PHE A 37 -1.13 -13.92 -12.50
N LEU A 38 -0.89 -12.81 -13.21
CA LEU A 38 0.45 -12.40 -13.62
C LEU A 38 1.36 -12.14 -12.41
N MET A 39 0.85 -11.55 -11.33
CA MET A 39 1.61 -11.31 -10.10
C MET A 39 1.92 -12.61 -9.36
N LYS A 40 0.99 -13.56 -9.33
CA LYS A 40 1.23 -14.91 -8.80
C LYS A 40 2.40 -15.58 -9.53
N GLU A 41 2.38 -15.59 -10.87
CA GLU A 41 3.47 -16.14 -11.70
C GLU A 41 4.79 -15.39 -11.53
N SER A 42 4.73 -14.14 -11.11
CA SER A 42 5.91 -13.29 -10.87
C SER A 42 6.53 -13.45 -9.48
N GLY A 43 5.97 -14.34 -8.64
CA GLY A 43 6.47 -14.60 -7.29
C GLY A 43 6.18 -13.48 -6.29
N VAL A 44 5.13 -12.69 -6.50
CA VAL A 44 4.63 -11.70 -5.54
C VAL A 44 4.10 -12.39 -4.30
N ASP A 45 4.41 -11.85 -3.13
CA ASP A 45 4.01 -12.44 -1.85
C ASP A 45 2.59 -12.03 -1.44
N VAL A 46 2.22 -10.77 -1.67
CA VAL A 46 0.94 -10.19 -1.20
C VAL A 46 0.36 -9.25 -2.24
N LEU A 47 -0.95 -9.38 -2.51
CA LEU A 47 -1.71 -8.41 -3.29
C LEU A 47 -2.48 -7.47 -2.36
N THR A 48 -2.43 -6.17 -2.62
CA THR A 48 -3.14 -5.18 -1.82
C THR A 48 -4.20 -4.45 -2.63
N PHE A 49 -5.29 -4.04 -1.98
CA PHE A 49 -6.46 -3.47 -2.63
C PHE A 49 -6.86 -2.18 -1.93
N PRO A 50 -6.64 -0.99 -2.53
CA PRO A 50 -6.98 0.28 -1.90
C PRO A 50 -8.49 0.47 -1.73
N ASP A 51 -8.91 1.07 -0.61
CA ASP A 51 -10.30 1.37 -0.27
C ASP A 51 -10.69 2.76 -0.80
N SER A 52 -11.27 2.80 -1.99
CA SER A 52 -11.73 4.02 -2.67
C SER A 52 -10.72 5.18 -2.61
N PRO A 53 -9.49 4.99 -3.15
CA PRO A 53 -8.41 5.96 -3.06
C PRO A 53 -8.82 7.31 -3.64
N SER A 54 -8.29 8.39 -3.07
CA SER A 54 -8.65 9.78 -3.39
C SER A 54 -10.14 10.09 -3.24
N GLY A 55 -10.89 9.31 -2.44
CA GLY A 55 -12.33 9.50 -2.25
C GLY A 55 -13.19 9.22 -3.48
N ARG A 56 -12.67 8.44 -4.44
CA ARG A 56 -13.41 8.03 -5.65
C ARG A 56 -13.93 6.61 -5.47
N THR A 57 -15.23 6.43 -5.65
CA THR A 57 -15.89 5.13 -5.55
C THR A 57 -15.24 4.11 -6.47
N ARG A 58 -14.89 2.96 -5.90
CA ARG A 58 -14.44 1.74 -6.60
C ARG A 58 -15.18 0.54 -6.03
N ALA A 59 -15.06 -0.61 -6.66
CA ALA A 59 -15.50 -1.87 -6.07
C ALA A 59 -14.88 -2.04 -4.67
N ASP A 60 -15.61 -2.65 -3.74
CA ASP A 60 -15.18 -2.83 -2.35
C ASP A 60 -13.84 -3.58 -2.26
N SER A 61 -12.91 -3.06 -1.49
CA SER A 61 -11.55 -3.59 -1.37
C SER A 61 -11.51 -4.99 -0.80
N ILE A 62 -12.38 -5.30 0.19
CA ILE A 62 -12.43 -6.61 0.85
C ILE A 62 -13.07 -7.65 -0.05
N LEU A 63 -14.19 -7.30 -0.72
CA LEU A 63 -14.86 -8.23 -1.65
C LEU A 63 -13.97 -8.57 -2.85
N MET A 64 -13.20 -7.59 -3.36
CA MET A 64 -12.22 -7.86 -4.41
C MET A 64 -11.06 -8.71 -3.92
N ALA A 65 -10.55 -8.43 -2.72
CA ALA A 65 -9.49 -9.23 -2.10
C ALA A 65 -9.94 -10.68 -1.89
N GLU A 66 -11.16 -10.89 -1.40
CA GLU A 66 -11.73 -12.23 -1.22
C GLU A 66 -11.82 -12.98 -2.57
N LYS A 67 -12.40 -12.35 -3.61
CA LYS A 67 -12.49 -12.97 -4.93
C LYS A 67 -11.11 -13.37 -5.46
N VAL A 68 -10.14 -12.45 -5.40
CA VAL A 68 -8.77 -12.70 -5.88
C VAL A 68 -8.11 -13.82 -5.06
N SER A 69 -8.23 -13.80 -3.73
CA SER A 69 -7.67 -14.85 -2.87
C SER A 69 -8.25 -16.22 -3.20
N ARG A 70 -9.57 -16.32 -3.31
CA ARG A 70 -10.28 -17.57 -3.63
C ARG A 70 -9.90 -18.13 -5.00
N GLU A 71 -9.76 -17.27 -6.02
CA GLU A 71 -9.49 -17.73 -7.39
C GLU A 71 -8.00 -17.98 -7.65
N THR A 72 -7.11 -17.25 -6.96
CA THR A 72 -5.67 -17.37 -7.19
C THR A 72 -4.93 -18.15 -6.11
N GLY A 73 -5.48 -18.26 -4.91
CA GLY A 73 -4.80 -18.79 -3.72
C GLY A 73 -3.70 -17.87 -3.19
N MET A 74 -3.63 -16.60 -3.61
CA MET A 74 -2.63 -15.64 -3.13
C MET A 74 -3.03 -15.04 -1.79
N CYS A 75 -2.01 -14.68 -1.00
CA CYS A 75 -2.21 -13.82 0.16
C CYS A 75 -2.68 -12.44 -0.29
N VAL A 76 -3.69 -11.91 0.39
CA VAL A 76 -4.29 -10.61 0.09
C VAL A 76 -4.32 -9.73 1.33
N MET A 77 -4.26 -8.42 1.10
CA MET A 77 -4.30 -7.40 2.13
C MET A 77 -5.12 -6.20 1.64
N PRO A 78 -6.45 -6.23 1.81
CA PRO A 78 -7.26 -5.06 1.51
C PRO A 78 -6.93 -3.90 2.46
N HIS A 79 -7.05 -2.68 1.96
CA HIS A 79 -7.05 -1.50 2.79
C HIS A 79 -8.43 -1.31 3.42
N ILE A 80 -8.47 -0.76 4.61
CA ILE A 80 -9.69 -0.34 5.29
C ILE A 80 -9.52 1.09 5.81
N CYS A 81 -10.42 2.00 5.41
CA CYS A 81 -10.32 3.40 5.76
C CYS A 81 -11.48 3.89 6.63
N CYS A 82 -11.20 4.89 7.45
CA CYS A 82 -12.17 5.46 8.41
C CYS A 82 -13.13 6.47 7.78
N ARG A 83 -12.93 6.86 6.51
CA ARG A 83 -13.65 7.95 5.86
C ARG A 83 -15.15 7.70 5.72
N ASP A 84 -15.55 6.51 5.32
CA ASP A 84 -16.88 6.26 4.79
C ASP A 84 -17.80 5.48 5.74
N LYS A 85 -17.26 4.96 6.86
CA LYS A 85 -17.93 3.98 7.72
C LYS A 85 -17.84 4.37 9.20
N ASN A 86 -18.92 4.12 9.94
CA ASN A 86 -18.91 4.22 11.40
C ASN A 86 -18.43 2.93 12.06
N ALA A 87 -18.30 2.91 13.38
CA ALA A 87 -17.79 1.77 14.14
C ALA A 87 -18.62 0.48 13.91
N ILE A 88 -19.94 0.58 13.77
CA ILE A 88 -20.80 -0.59 13.51
C ILE A 88 -20.47 -1.21 12.15
N ALA A 89 -20.40 -0.40 11.10
CA ALA A 89 -20.09 -0.85 9.76
C ALA A 89 -18.68 -1.45 9.67
N MET A 90 -17.69 -0.84 10.34
CA MET A 90 -16.32 -1.35 10.41
C MET A 90 -16.23 -2.71 11.09
N ARG A 91 -16.83 -2.86 12.27
CA ARG A 91 -16.85 -4.14 13.00
C ARG A 91 -17.56 -5.22 12.18
N SER A 92 -18.70 -4.90 11.57
CA SER A 92 -19.44 -5.83 10.71
C SER A 92 -18.60 -6.29 9.49
N GLN A 93 -17.90 -5.34 8.86
CA GLN A 93 -17.04 -5.64 7.73
C GLN A 93 -15.85 -6.52 8.10
N LEU A 94 -15.21 -6.26 9.25
CA LEU A 94 -14.12 -7.09 9.78
C LEU A 94 -14.57 -8.51 10.12
N LEU A 95 -15.75 -8.67 10.74
CA LEU A 95 -16.35 -9.99 11.00
C LEU A 95 -16.61 -10.75 9.70
N GLY A 96 -17.23 -10.08 8.71
CA GLY A 96 -17.49 -10.66 7.40
C GLY A 96 -16.22 -11.05 6.64
N ALA A 97 -15.19 -10.22 6.72
CA ALA A 97 -13.88 -10.50 6.14
C ALA A 97 -13.25 -11.75 6.77
N HIS A 98 -13.22 -11.81 8.11
CA HIS A 98 -12.66 -12.94 8.84
C HIS A 98 -13.37 -14.27 8.53
N ILE A 99 -14.71 -14.27 8.40
CA ILE A 99 -15.49 -15.45 7.99
C ILE A 99 -15.07 -15.96 6.60
N ASN A 100 -14.55 -15.06 5.74
CA ASN A 100 -14.09 -15.39 4.40
C ASN A 100 -12.55 -15.45 4.30
N ASP A 101 -11.87 -15.78 5.39
CA ASP A 101 -10.41 -15.98 5.48
C ASP A 101 -9.57 -14.73 5.11
N ILE A 102 -10.16 -13.53 5.21
CA ILE A 102 -9.45 -12.26 5.01
C ILE A 102 -9.02 -11.70 6.37
N ASN A 103 -7.77 -11.99 6.75
CA ASN A 103 -7.24 -11.73 8.08
C ASN A 103 -6.05 -10.75 8.08
N ASN A 104 -5.76 -10.09 6.96
CA ASN A 104 -4.66 -9.12 6.83
C ASN A 104 -5.19 -7.80 6.28
N PHE A 105 -4.85 -6.68 6.94
CA PHE A 105 -5.34 -5.36 6.54
C PHE A 105 -4.24 -4.29 6.57
N LEU A 106 -4.35 -3.33 5.64
CA LEU A 106 -3.72 -2.02 5.81
C LEU A 106 -4.77 -1.05 6.36
N VAL A 107 -4.54 -0.56 7.57
CA VAL A 107 -5.45 0.36 8.26
C VAL A 107 -5.02 1.80 8.04
N ILE A 108 -5.89 2.58 7.40
CA ILE A 108 -5.63 3.98 7.05
C ILE A 108 -6.76 4.89 7.51
N THR A 109 -6.46 6.16 7.69
CA THR A 109 -7.50 7.17 7.97
C THR A 109 -8.39 7.38 6.74
N GLY A 110 -7.80 7.38 5.55
CA GLY A 110 -8.46 7.65 4.27
C GLY A 110 -8.27 9.09 3.81
N ASP A 111 -8.31 9.28 2.50
CA ASP A 111 -8.21 10.59 1.87
C ASP A 111 -9.47 11.43 2.10
N PRO A 112 -9.37 12.76 2.12
CA PRO A 112 -10.55 13.62 2.23
C PRO A 112 -11.48 13.47 1.00
N ILE A 113 -12.76 13.70 1.21
CA ILE A 113 -13.77 13.73 0.13
C ILE A 113 -13.39 14.82 -0.88
N PRO A 114 -13.33 14.51 -2.20
CA PRO A 114 -13.06 15.50 -3.23
C PRO A 114 -14.06 16.66 -3.21
N SER A 115 -13.57 17.87 -3.45
CA SER A 115 -14.41 19.10 -3.41
C SER A 115 -15.64 19.01 -4.33
N VAL A 116 -15.48 18.38 -5.48
CA VAL A 116 -16.55 18.25 -6.50
C VAL A 116 -17.75 17.41 -6.06
N VAL A 117 -17.61 16.54 -5.07
CA VAL A 117 -18.71 15.69 -4.57
C VAL A 117 -19.12 16.01 -3.13
N ARG A 118 -18.50 16.98 -2.46
CA ARG A 118 -18.80 17.32 -1.05
C ARG A 118 -20.24 17.78 -0.80
N ALA A 119 -20.95 18.22 -1.83
CA ALA A 119 -22.36 18.60 -1.70
C ALA A 119 -23.26 17.40 -1.45
N SER A 120 -22.93 16.23 -2.04
CA SER A 120 -23.72 15.01 -1.99
C SER A 120 -23.15 13.92 -1.10
N VAL A 121 -21.84 13.96 -0.81
CA VAL A 121 -21.13 12.94 -0.01
C VAL A 121 -20.58 13.57 1.26
N LYS A 122 -20.88 12.98 2.40
CA LYS A 122 -20.33 13.38 3.72
C LYS A 122 -19.40 12.30 4.24
N SER A 123 -18.23 12.71 4.70
CA SER A 123 -17.32 11.82 5.42
C SER A 123 -17.86 11.50 6.82
N VAL A 124 -17.58 10.32 7.30
CA VAL A 124 -17.96 9.85 8.64
C VAL A 124 -16.86 10.15 9.64
N PHE A 125 -15.63 9.65 9.40
CA PHE A 125 -14.47 9.84 10.27
C PHE A 125 -14.80 9.78 11.77
N ASN A 126 -15.48 8.72 12.23
CA ASN A 126 -15.72 8.52 13.67
C ASN A 126 -14.40 8.45 14.46
N PHE A 127 -13.34 8.00 13.82
CA PHE A 127 -11.99 7.86 14.37
C PHE A 127 -10.95 7.96 13.24
N ASP A 128 -9.71 8.07 13.61
CA ASP A 128 -8.57 7.95 12.70
C ASP A 128 -8.03 6.50 12.65
N SER A 129 -6.93 6.28 11.93
CA SER A 129 -6.33 4.95 11.80
C SER A 129 -5.91 4.35 13.14
N VAL A 130 -5.47 5.14 14.12
CA VAL A 130 -5.10 4.63 15.46
C VAL A 130 -6.35 4.15 16.20
N GLY A 131 -7.43 4.92 16.13
CA GLY A 131 -8.72 4.52 16.70
C GLY A 131 -9.26 3.22 16.10
N LEU A 132 -9.14 3.05 14.78
CA LEU A 132 -9.53 1.79 14.12
C LEU A 132 -8.61 0.63 14.52
N MET A 133 -7.30 0.85 14.63
CA MET A 133 -6.36 -0.16 15.12
C MET A 133 -6.70 -0.63 16.54
N ASN A 134 -7.09 0.27 17.44
CA ASN A 134 -7.55 -0.08 18.78
C ASN A 134 -8.82 -0.96 18.73
N ILE A 135 -9.79 -0.63 17.85
CA ILE A 135 -10.99 -1.46 17.64
C ILE A 135 -10.61 -2.87 17.19
N ILE A 136 -9.67 -3.01 16.24
CA ILE A 136 -9.20 -4.33 15.77
C ILE A 136 -8.46 -5.05 16.90
N SER A 137 -7.65 -4.35 17.69
CA SER A 137 -6.96 -4.92 18.86
C SER A 137 -7.94 -5.49 19.89
N ASP A 138 -9.03 -4.77 20.19
CA ASP A 138 -10.09 -5.26 21.08
C ASP A 138 -10.78 -6.50 20.49
N MET A 139 -11.12 -6.47 19.20
CA MET A 139 -11.72 -7.63 18.51
C MET A 139 -10.78 -8.83 18.46
N ASN A 140 -9.46 -8.62 18.37
CA ASN A 140 -8.47 -9.69 18.47
C ASN A 140 -8.43 -10.37 19.83
N GLN A 141 -8.80 -9.67 20.88
CA GLN A 141 -8.89 -10.25 22.24
C GLN A 141 -10.23 -10.98 22.48
N GLU A 142 -11.25 -10.65 21.71
CA GLU A 142 -12.61 -11.17 21.84
C GLU A 142 -12.99 -12.10 20.69
N GLN A 143 -13.53 -11.52 19.58
CA GLN A 143 -14.12 -12.28 18.47
C GLN A 143 -13.07 -13.05 17.66
N PHE A 144 -11.85 -12.55 17.57
CA PHE A 144 -10.74 -13.13 16.79
C PHE A 144 -9.65 -13.78 17.65
N ALA A 145 -9.94 -14.10 18.94
CA ALA A 145 -8.93 -14.61 19.87
C ALA A 145 -8.25 -15.91 19.40
N GLY A 146 -8.97 -16.76 18.64
CA GLY A 146 -8.43 -18.00 18.07
C GLY A 146 -7.55 -17.80 16.85
N GLU A 147 -7.81 -16.76 16.07
CA GLU A 147 -7.09 -16.40 14.83
C GLU A 147 -7.05 -14.87 14.68
N PRO A 148 -6.10 -14.19 15.32
CA PRO A 148 -6.05 -12.75 15.32
C PRO A 148 -5.80 -12.15 13.92
N VAL A 149 -6.55 -11.10 13.60
CA VAL A 149 -6.34 -10.25 12.43
C VAL A 149 -4.99 -9.54 12.54
N ILE A 150 -4.21 -9.57 11.46
CA ILE A 150 -2.94 -8.87 11.33
C ILE A 150 -3.16 -7.57 10.57
N TYR A 151 -2.60 -6.48 11.06
CA TYR A 151 -2.73 -5.20 10.39
C TYR A 151 -1.46 -4.37 10.46
N GLY A 152 -1.31 -3.55 9.43
CA GLY A 152 -0.27 -2.55 9.32
C GLY A 152 -0.85 -1.15 9.18
N GLY A 153 0.03 -0.17 9.20
CA GLY A 153 -0.30 1.24 8.99
C GLY A 153 0.47 1.86 7.84
N ALA A 154 0.07 3.08 7.46
CA ALA A 154 0.82 3.88 6.50
C ALA A 154 1.84 4.79 7.20
N ILE A 155 3.00 4.99 6.57
CA ILE A 155 4.00 6.03 6.90
C ILE A 155 3.96 7.10 5.82
N ASN A 156 3.86 8.36 6.21
CA ASN A 156 4.03 9.51 5.34
C ASN A 156 5.35 10.21 5.65
N GLN A 157 6.44 9.70 5.08
CA GLN A 157 7.78 10.25 5.27
C GLN A 157 7.92 11.67 4.70
N GLY A 158 7.10 12.04 3.71
CA GLY A 158 7.06 13.37 3.12
C GLY A 158 6.32 14.43 3.96
N ARG A 159 5.82 14.07 5.15
CA ARG A 159 5.13 15.03 6.04
C ARG A 159 6.07 16.16 6.44
N VAL A 160 5.59 17.41 6.35
CA VAL A 160 6.36 18.63 6.71
C VAL A 160 6.94 18.53 8.13
N ASN A 161 6.13 18.14 9.10
CA ASN A 161 6.61 17.90 10.47
C ASN A 161 6.93 16.42 10.67
N PHE A 162 8.18 16.04 10.43
CA PHE A 162 8.66 14.67 10.55
C PHE A 162 8.52 14.10 11.99
N LYS A 163 8.75 14.93 13.02
CA LYS A 163 8.59 14.48 14.42
C LYS A 163 7.17 14.00 14.72
N VAL A 164 6.17 14.68 14.15
CA VAL A 164 4.76 14.24 14.28
C VAL A 164 4.55 12.90 13.60
N GLU A 165 5.17 12.66 12.43
CA GLU A 165 5.04 11.36 11.77
C GLU A 165 5.69 10.23 12.57
N LEU A 166 6.89 10.47 13.11
CA LEU A 166 7.58 9.51 13.99
C LEU A 166 6.71 9.11 15.19
N GLU A 167 6.10 10.10 15.87
CA GLU A 167 5.20 9.82 17.01
C GLU A 167 3.91 9.09 16.56
N ARG A 168 3.42 9.35 15.36
CA ARG A 168 2.29 8.60 14.79
C ARG A 168 2.64 7.14 14.53
N VAL A 169 3.84 6.84 14.05
CA VAL A 169 4.33 5.46 13.87
C VAL A 169 4.34 4.75 15.22
N LYS A 170 4.91 5.36 16.26
CA LYS A 170 4.93 4.78 17.62
C LYS A 170 3.52 4.47 18.12
N LYS A 171 2.59 5.43 18.03
CA LYS A 171 1.19 5.25 18.44
C LYS A 171 0.50 4.11 17.68
N LYS A 172 0.77 3.95 16.39
CA LYS A 172 0.23 2.84 15.60
C LYS A 172 0.81 1.50 16.05
N MET A 173 2.11 1.45 16.41
CA MET A 173 2.73 0.25 16.95
C MET A 173 2.13 -0.11 18.34
N GLU A 174 1.94 0.86 19.20
CA GLU A 174 1.25 0.69 20.50
C GLU A 174 -0.19 0.19 20.32
N ALA A 175 -0.87 0.64 19.26
CA ALA A 175 -2.20 0.17 18.88
C ALA A 175 -2.20 -1.17 18.13
N GLY A 176 -1.06 -1.88 18.05
CA GLY A 176 -0.93 -3.23 17.51
C GLY A 176 -0.53 -3.36 16.05
N ALA A 177 -0.19 -2.28 15.35
CA ALA A 177 0.31 -2.38 13.98
C ALA A 177 1.66 -3.12 13.94
N THR A 178 1.76 -4.13 13.07
CA THR A 178 2.92 -5.03 12.99
C THR A 178 3.86 -4.74 11.82
N PHE A 179 3.42 -3.95 10.85
CA PHE A 179 4.20 -3.50 9.68
C PHE A 179 3.69 -2.16 9.17
N PHE A 180 4.47 -1.54 8.29
CA PHE A 180 4.12 -0.25 7.71
C PHE A 180 4.41 -0.21 6.22
N MET A 181 3.49 0.38 5.45
CA MET A 181 3.68 0.71 4.04
C MET A 181 3.92 2.21 3.91
N THR A 182 4.97 2.60 3.18
CA THR A 182 5.33 4.01 3.05
C THR A 182 4.61 4.66 1.87
N GLN A 183 4.57 5.99 1.84
CA GLN A 183 4.34 6.68 0.60
C GLN A 183 5.46 6.36 -0.40
N PRO A 184 5.23 6.47 -1.73
CA PRO A 184 6.28 6.27 -2.72
C PRO A 184 7.50 7.18 -2.46
N VAL A 185 8.69 6.62 -2.58
CA VAL A 185 9.96 7.27 -2.28
C VAL A 185 10.60 7.77 -3.56
N PHE A 186 11.06 9.04 -3.56
CA PHE A 186 11.72 9.66 -4.71
C PHE A 186 12.93 10.55 -4.33
N SER A 187 13.20 10.72 -3.04
CA SER A 187 14.29 11.59 -2.58
C SER A 187 15.17 10.92 -1.54
N ASP A 188 16.42 11.36 -1.45
CA ASP A 188 17.34 10.91 -0.40
C ASP A 188 16.84 11.35 1.00
N GLU A 189 16.16 12.51 1.10
CA GLU A 189 15.52 12.94 2.34
C GLU A 189 14.45 11.93 2.82
N ASP A 190 13.60 11.43 1.91
CA ASP A 190 12.61 10.41 2.25
C ASP A 190 13.29 9.13 2.76
N ILE A 191 14.38 8.71 2.11
CA ILE A 191 15.18 7.53 2.50
C ILE A 191 15.76 7.71 3.90
N ASP A 192 16.39 8.87 4.17
CA ASP A 192 16.97 9.18 5.47
C ASP A 192 15.92 9.21 6.59
N ARG A 193 14.74 9.75 6.31
CA ARG A 193 13.61 9.76 7.25
C ARG A 193 13.10 8.35 7.56
N LEU A 194 12.99 7.49 6.55
CA LEU A 194 12.60 6.08 6.75
C LEU A 194 13.65 5.32 7.56
N ARG A 195 14.94 5.56 7.30
CA ARG A 195 16.04 4.99 8.10
C ARG A 195 15.94 5.43 9.57
N GLN A 196 15.69 6.71 9.83
CA GLN A 196 15.49 7.23 11.18
C GLN A 196 14.27 6.58 11.87
N ILE A 197 13.15 6.39 11.17
CA ILE A 197 11.98 5.68 11.70
C ILE A 197 12.38 4.26 12.08
N LYS A 198 13.06 3.52 11.20
CA LYS A 198 13.52 2.15 11.44
C LYS A 198 14.41 2.07 12.68
N GLU A 199 15.40 2.94 12.77
CA GLU A 199 16.38 2.97 13.88
C GLU A 199 15.73 3.31 15.22
N GLN A 200 14.79 4.28 15.25
CA GLN A 200 14.16 4.74 16.49
C GLN A 200 13.00 3.87 16.96
N THR A 201 12.38 3.09 16.07
CA THR A 201 11.16 2.34 16.43
C THR A 201 11.27 0.84 16.23
N GLY A 202 12.22 0.37 15.42
CA GLY A 202 12.28 -1.03 15.00
C GLY A 202 11.14 -1.44 14.05
N ALA A 203 10.36 -0.49 13.53
CA ALA A 203 9.21 -0.75 12.65
C ALA A 203 9.60 -1.61 11.45
N ARG A 204 8.75 -2.57 11.08
CA ARG A 204 8.88 -3.31 9.82
C ARG A 204 8.35 -2.44 8.69
N ILE A 205 9.19 -2.13 7.70
CA ILE A 205 8.91 -1.17 6.63
C ILE A 205 8.84 -1.88 5.28
N LEU A 206 7.71 -1.75 4.59
CA LEU A 206 7.56 -2.03 3.17
C LEU A 206 7.68 -0.70 2.42
N CYS A 207 8.82 -0.50 1.75
CA CYS A 207 9.13 0.74 1.04
C CYS A 207 8.28 0.89 -0.22
N GLY A 208 7.60 2.00 -0.34
CA GLY A 208 6.74 2.32 -1.49
C GLY A 208 7.56 2.62 -2.74
N ILE A 209 7.29 1.89 -3.82
CA ILE A 209 7.91 2.06 -5.14
C ILE A 209 6.80 2.34 -6.16
N MET A 210 6.89 3.47 -6.83
CA MET A 210 5.94 3.86 -7.88
C MET A 210 6.70 4.32 -9.13
N PRO A 211 6.96 3.42 -10.10
CA PRO A 211 7.65 3.80 -11.31
C PRO A 211 6.74 4.62 -12.22
N PHE A 212 7.07 5.88 -12.45
CA PHE A 212 6.35 6.72 -13.41
C PHE A 212 6.62 6.24 -14.83
N VAL A 213 5.69 6.55 -15.73
CA VAL A 213 5.72 6.06 -17.12
C VAL A 213 5.79 7.19 -18.15
N SER A 214 5.76 8.45 -17.70
CA SER A 214 5.87 9.64 -18.54
C SER A 214 6.06 10.90 -17.72
N LEU A 215 6.55 11.97 -18.34
CA LEU A 215 6.63 13.31 -17.73
C LEU A 215 5.26 13.77 -17.19
N ARG A 216 4.18 13.56 -17.97
CA ARG A 216 2.82 13.92 -17.57
C ARG A 216 2.40 13.20 -16.28
N ASN A 217 2.70 11.90 -16.17
CA ASN A 217 2.39 11.11 -14.99
C ASN A 217 3.20 11.59 -13.76
N ALA A 218 4.51 11.82 -13.91
CA ALA A 218 5.37 12.31 -12.85
C ALA A 218 4.96 13.73 -12.38
N THR A 219 4.65 14.64 -13.32
CA THR A 219 4.18 16.00 -13.01
C THR A 219 2.83 15.99 -12.29
N PHE A 220 1.89 15.13 -12.71
CA PHE A 220 0.62 14.96 -12.03
C PHE A 220 0.81 14.52 -10.57
N MET A 221 1.65 13.51 -10.35
CA MET A 221 1.94 13.01 -9.01
C MET A 221 2.58 14.08 -8.11
N LYS A 222 3.50 14.89 -8.66
CA LYS A 222 4.13 15.99 -7.94
C LYS A 222 3.12 17.06 -7.49
N ASN A 223 2.18 17.41 -8.35
CA ASN A 223 1.33 18.58 -8.13
C ASN A 223 0.01 18.22 -7.41
N GLU A 224 -0.53 17.02 -7.62
CA GLU A 224 -1.88 16.65 -7.20
C GLU A 224 -1.90 15.68 -6.00
N MET A 225 -0.78 14.99 -5.72
CA MET A 225 -0.76 13.97 -4.67
C MET A 225 -0.01 14.45 -3.44
N THR A 226 -0.76 14.76 -2.40
CA THR A 226 -0.20 15.20 -1.12
C THR A 226 0.60 14.08 -0.44
N GLY A 227 1.79 14.40 0.03
CA GLY A 227 2.64 13.46 0.76
C GLY A 227 3.60 12.65 -0.13
N ILE A 228 3.56 12.83 -1.45
CA ILE A 228 4.53 12.28 -2.39
C ILE A 228 5.50 13.38 -2.80
N ASN A 229 6.78 13.21 -2.47
CA ASN A 229 7.84 14.20 -2.70
C ASN A 229 8.60 13.90 -4.00
N VAL A 230 8.01 14.23 -5.15
CA VAL A 230 8.69 14.09 -6.46
C VAL A 230 9.63 15.27 -6.68
N THR A 231 10.93 15.01 -6.70
CA THR A 231 11.97 16.05 -6.87
C THR A 231 12.06 16.52 -8.33
N ASP A 232 12.66 17.72 -8.53
CA ASP A 232 12.96 18.23 -9.88
C ASP A 232 13.97 17.34 -10.61
N GLU A 233 14.88 16.70 -9.87
CA GLU A 233 15.82 15.73 -10.41
C GLU A 233 15.09 14.54 -11.05
N ILE A 234 14.10 13.95 -10.37
CA ILE A 234 13.27 12.88 -10.94
C ILE A 234 12.50 13.35 -12.17
N LEU A 235 11.89 14.55 -12.11
CA LEU A 235 11.18 15.11 -13.26
C LEU A 235 12.09 15.32 -14.47
N SER A 236 13.32 15.80 -14.26
CA SER A 236 14.29 16.07 -15.34
C SER A 236 14.71 14.81 -16.12
N ARG A 237 14.51 13.62 -15.56
CA ARG A 237 14.77 12.34 -16.24
C ARG A 237 13.73 12.00 -17.29
N TYR A 238 12.59 12.70 -17.31
CA TYR A 238 11.52 12.52 -18.29
C TYR A 238 11.48 13.69 -19.25
N ARG A 239 11.42 13.41 -20.56
CA ARG A 239 11.20 14.40 -21.62
C ARG A 239 9.81 14.24 -22.21
N ALA A 240 9.25 15.30 -22.75
CA ALA A 240 7.92 15.30 -23.34
C ALA A 240 7.81 14.48 -24.63
N ASP A 241 8.93 14.27 -25.33
CA ASP A 241 9.07 13.54 -26.60
C ASP A 241 9.42 12.07 -26.45
N MET A 242 9.54 11.55 -25.21
CA MET A 242 9.81 10.13 -24.96
C MET A 242 8.69 9.24 -25.49
N SER A 243 9.07 8.12 -26.08
CA SER A 243 8.15 7.02 -26.37
C SER A 243 7.59 6.43 -25.06
N LYS A 244 6.54 5.63 -25.19
CA LYS A 244 5.97 4.91 -24.05
C LYS A 244 6.98 3.97 -23.39
N GLU A 245 7.76 3.29 -24.21
CA GLU A 245 8.79 2.34 -23.80
C GLU A 245 9.94 3.04 -23.08
N GLU A 246 10.41 4.19 -23.59
CA GLU A 246 11.44 5.01 -22.95
C GLU A 246 10.97 5.52 -21.57
N GLY A 247 9.72 5.99 -21.48
CA GLY A 247 9.14 6.43 -20.20
C GLY A 247 9.05 5.32 -19.18
N GLU A 248 8.61 4.12 -19.58
CA GLU A 248 8.59 2.94 -18.70
C GLU A 248 10.00 2.53 -18.25
N GLU A 249 10.97 2.49 -19.17
CA GLU A 249 12.36 2.13 -18.83
C GLU A 249 12.98 3.12 -17.86
N THR A 250 12.72 4.43 -18.03
CA THR A 250 13.14 5.47 -17.08
C THR A 250 12.58 5.20 -15.69
N GLY A 251 11.28 4.88 -15.57
CA GLY A 251 10.65 4.55 -14.29
C GLY A 251 11.19 3.28 -13.66
N ILE A 252 11.50 2.26 -14.46
CA ILE A 252 12.14 1.02 -14.00
C ILE A 252 13.53 1.32 -13.44
N GLN A 253 14.31 2.15 -14.11
CA GLN A 253 15.65 2.52 -13.66
C GLN A 253 15.60 3.29 -12.33
N ILE A 254 14.70 4.27 -12.19
CA ILE A 254 14.50 5.01 -10.94
C ILE A 254 14.11 4.05 -9.81
N ALA A 255 13.17 3.13 -10.07
CA ALA A 255 12.76 2.14 -9.08
C ALA A 255 13.92 1.26 -8.59
N ARG A 256 14.79 0.80 -9.49
CA ARG A 256 15.99 0.03 -9.16
C ARG A 256 16.98 0.81 -8.29
N GLU A 257 17.18 2.09 -8.60
CA GLU A 257 18.06 2.99 -7.82
C GLU A 257 17.54 3.16 -6.39
N ILE A 258 16.23 3.37 -6.20
CA ILE A 258 15.60 3.47 -4.89
C ILE A 258 15.74 2.16 -4.11
N ILE A 259 15.50 1.03 -4.76
CA ILE A 259 15.68 -0.31 -4.17
C ILE A 259 17.13 -0.49 -3.71
N ALA A 260 18.10 -0.15 -4.54
CA ALA A 260 19.53 -0.28 -4.19
C ALA A 260 19.91 0.56 -2.96
N LYS A 261 19.33 1.78 -2.81
CA LYS A 261 19.57 2.69 -1.68
C LYS A 261 18.86 2.27 -0.37
N THR A 262 17.85 1.41 -0.43
CA THR A 262 16.99 1.09 0.73
C THR A 262 17.09 -0.35 1.20
N THR A 263 17.68 -1.23 0.39
CA THR A 263 17.67 -2.69 0.63
C THR A 263 18.36 -3.11 1.94
N ASP A 264 19.25 -2.29 2.48
CA ASP A 264 20.00 -2.59 3.72
C ASP A 264 19.13 -2.46 4.99
N PHE A 265 18.05 -1.68 4.98
CA PHE A 265 17.27 -1.43 6.18
C PHE A 265 15.76 -1.73 6.08
N VAL A 266 15.17 -1.80 4.87
CA VAL A 266 13.73 -2.11 4.73
C VAL A 266 13.48 -3.62 4.78
N ASP A 267 12.27 -4.02 5.17
CA ASP A 267 11.86 -5.42 5.28
C ASP A 267 11.23 -5.96 3.98
N GLY A 268 10.83 -5.07 3.10
CA GLY A 268 10.24 -5.41 1.81
C GLY A 268 9.88 -4.19 0.99
N TYR A 269 9.19 -4.43 -0.11
CA TYR A 269 8.76 -3.40 -1.05
C TYR A 269 7.28 -3.49 -1.34
N TYR A 270 6.66 -2.33 -1.48
CA TYR A 270 5.28 -2.14 -1.88
C TYR A 270 5.23 -1.42 -3.22
N PHE A 271 4.75 -2.10 -4.25
CA PHE A 271 4.67 -1.55 -5.60
C PHE A 271 3.27 -1.06 -5.93
N SER A 272 3.16 0.18 -6.40
CA SER A 272 1.96 0.73 -7.02
C SER A 272 2.29 1.15 -8.46
N PHE A 273 1.64 0.50 -9.45
CA PHE A 273 1.92 0.74 -10.85
C PHE A 273 0.85 1.65 -11.47
N PRO A 274 1.24 2.83 -12.02
CA PRO A 274 0.32 3.67 -12.75
C PRO A 274 -0.39 2.87 -13.86
N PHE A 275 -1.70 3.04 -13.97
CA PHE A 275 -2.52 2.38 -15.00
C PHE A 275 -2.45 0.84 -14.99
N ASN A 276 -2.21 0.22 -13.83
CA ASN A 276 -2.06 -1.23 -13.64
C ASN A 276 -0.99 -1.87 -14.55
N ARG A 277 0.12 -1.16 -14.82
CA ARG A 277 1.24 -1.68 -15.63
C ARG A 277 2.13 -2.64 -14.84
N VAL A 278 1.52 -3.64 -14.23
CA VAL A 278 2.18 -4.63 -13.36
C VAL A 278 3.28 -5.43 -14.04
N HIS A 279 3.26 -5.51 -15.40
CA HIS A 279 4.32 -6.15 -16.19
C HIS A 279 5.71 -5.56 -15.96
N MET A 280 5.80 -4.30 -15.50
CA MET A 280 7.05 -3.64 -15.16
C MET A 280 7.78 -4.32 -14.00
N LEU A 281 7.04 -5.00 -13.09
CA LEU A 281 7.63 -5.63 -11.90
C LEU A 281 8.77 -6.58 -12.25
N LYS A 282 8.55 -7.51 -13.20
CA LYS A 282 9.58 -8.48 -13.61
C LYS A 282 10.89 -7.81 -14.08
N LYS A 283 10.77 -6.64 -14.71
CA LYS A 283 11.95 -5.87 -15.12
C LYS A 283 12.63 -5.19 -13.93
N ILE A 284 11.87 -4.71 -12.93
CA ILE A 284 12.42 -4.02 -11.76
C ILE A 284 13.19 -4.98 -10.86
N ILE A 285 12.57 -6.10 -10.46
CA ILE A 285 13.16 -7.03 -9.50
C ILE A 285 14.18 -8.00 -10.12
N GLY A 286 14.23 -8.13 -11.47
CA GLY A 286 15.16 -9.01 -12.19
C GLY A 286 14.88 -10.51 -11.98
N LYS A 287 15.63 -11.36 -12.71
CA LYS A 287 15.53 -12.84 -12.57
C LYS A 287 16.26 -13.39 -11.32
N ASN A 288 16.93 -12.55 -10.52
CA ASN A 288 17.84 -12.97 -9.45
C ASN A 288 17.23 -13.02 -8.05
N ASN A 289 15.90 -12.83 -7.92
CA ASN A 289 15.19 -12.94 -6.64
C ASN A 289 14.21 -14.13 -6.62
N GLN A 290 14.53 -15.20 -7.33
CA GLN A 290 13.83 -16.48 -7.21
C GLN A 290 14.57 -17.40 -6.25
#